data_5a2a6629397703743f34e89bbb80d9c9
#
_entry.id   5a2a6629397703743f34e89bbb80d9c9
#
_cell.length_a   1.000
_cell.length_b   1.000
_cell.length_c   1.000
_cell.angle_alpha   90.00
_cell.angle_beta   90.00
_cell.angle_gamma   90.00
#
_symmetry.space_group_name_H-M   'P 1'
#
loop_
_entity.id
_entity.type
_entity.pdbx_description
1 polymer ?
#
loop_
_entity_poly.entity_id
_entity_poly.type
_entity_poly.pdbx_seq_one_letter_code
_entity_poly.pdbx_strand_id
1 'polypeptide(L)'
;MKNLIYLVPTLSLVGCTSQRVEEKPNVIVILADDLGFGDVSAYGSTTIHTPNIDSLAHGGVCFMNGYSTSATSTPSRYALMTGMYPWKNKDAKILPGDAPLIINENQFTLPKMMQQCGYVTGAIGKWHLGMGDGNVNWNETVKPGAKEIGFDYSCLIAATNDRVPTVYVENGDVVGLDPADPIEVSYEHNFEGEPTAISHPEMLKMQWAHGHNNSIVNGIPRIGYMKGGQKARWKDEDMADYFVDKVKNFVTEHKGAPFFLYYGLHEPHVPRAPHQRFVGKTTMGPRGDAIVEADWCVGELLAHLKKEGLLEKTLIIFSSDNGPVLNDGYKDGAPELAGDHLPAGGLRGGKYSLFDGGTHIPLFVYWKGKIQPVVSDALVCQVDILASLGSMIHADLPEGLDSQNYLDAFFGKEQTARKDVVLEAQGRMAYRSGDWIMMPPYKGSERNLTGNELGNLGEYGLFNVKADRTQQQNMAVQQPELLDSLKQNFFAEVDGYYRSEVEEEPLK
;
A
#
# COMPACT_ATOMS: atom_id res chain seq x y z
N MET A 1 -50.18 66.67 -39.90
CA MET A 1 -50.18 65.64 -38.83
C MET A 1 -48.83 64.91 -38.88
N LYS A 2 -47.96 65.18 -37.88
CA LYS A 2 -46.61 64.63 -37.80
C LYS A 2 -46.68 63.42 -36.88
N ASN A 3 -46.42 62.24 -37.41
CA ASN A 3 -46.30 61.01 -36.62
C ASN A 3 -44.90 60.93 -35.95
N LEU A 4 -44.89 60.95 -34.62
CA LEU A 4 -43.71 60.76 -33.80
C LEU A 4 -43.53 59.25 -33.52
N ILE A 5 -42.45 58.64 -34.04
CA ILE A 5 -42.11 57.25 -33.78
C ILE A 5 -41.20 57.25 -32.52
N TYR A 6 -41.65 56.63 -31.41
CA TYR A 6 -40.82 56.39 -30.24
C TYR A 6 -40.01 55.12 -30.44
N LEU A 7 -38.68 55.25 -30.47
CA LEU A 7 -37.76 54.13 -30.41
C LEU A 7 -37.58 53.74 -28.94
N VAL A 8 -37.97 52.52 -28.56
CA VAL A 8 -37.66 51.95 -27.24
C VAL A 8 -36.33 51.19 -27.35
N PRO A 9 -35.28 51.51 -26.55
CA PRO A 9 -34.07 50.71 -26.56
C PRO A 9 -34.30 49.41 -25.77
N THR A 10 -34.17 48.27 -26.42
CA THR A 10 -34.09 46.95 -25.80
C THR A 10 -32.75 46.78 -25.14
N LEU A 11 -32.75 46.80 -23.80
CA LEU A 11 -31.55 46.49 -22.99
C LEU A 11 -31.39 44.96 -23.00
N SER A 12 -30.41 44.46 -23.77
CA SER A 12 -30.00 43.05 -23.75
C SER A 12 -29.19 42.80 -22.48
N LEU A 13 -29.80 42.18 -21.49
CA LEU A 13 -29.08 41.59 -20.34
C LEU A 13 -28.22 40.41 -20.84
N VAL A 14 -26.92 40.66 -21.01
CA VAL A 14 -25.92 39.62 -21.17
C VAL A 14 -25.77 38.95 -19.80
N GLY A 15 -26.47 37.84 -19.61
CA GLY A 15 -26.26 36.99 -18.46
C GLY A 15 -24.84 36.36 -18.53
N CYS A 16 -23.92 36.86 -17.72
CA CYS A 16 -22.70 36.11 -17.42
C CYS A 16 -23.10 34.81 -16.69
N THR A 17 -23.22 33.73 -17.42
CA THR A 17 -23.15 32.41 -16.83
C THR A 17 -21.74 32.23 -16.35
N SER A 18 -21.48 32.48 -15.06
CA SER A 18 -20.26 32.02 -14.42
C SER A 18 -20.26 30.50 -14.56
N GLN A 19 -19.43 29.95 -15.45
CA GLN A 19 -19.07 28.54 -15.37
C GLN A 19 -18.53 28.36 -13.95
N ARG A 20 -19.26 27.63 -13.10
CA ARG A 20 -18.71 27.13 -11.85
C ARG A 20 -17.50 26.30 -12.24
N VAL A 21 -16.32 26.80 -11.97
CA VAL A 21 -15.10 25.99 -11.98
C VAL A 21 -15.37 24.88 -10.97
N GLU A 22 -15.50 23.65 -11.45
CA GLU A 22 -15.72 22.53 -10.57
C GLU A 22 -14.51 22.42 -9.63
N GLU A 23 -14.75 22.62 -8.33
CA GLU A 23 -13.68 22.66 -7.33
C GLU A 23 -13.05 21.25 -7.28
N LYS A 24 -11.76 21.15 -7.59
CA LYS A 24 -11.02 19.88 -7.56
C LYS A 24 -11.03 19.31 -6.14
N PRO A 25 -11.39 18.04 -5.93
CA PRO A 25 -11.36 17.44 -4.60
C PRO A 25 -9.92 17.25 -4.11
N ASN A 26 -9.71 17.25 -2.81
CA ASN A 26 -8.53 16.64 -2.24
C ASN A 26 -8.59 15.13 -2.47
N VAL A 27 -7.43 14.49 -2.59
CA VAL A 27 -7.32 13.05 -2.75
C VAL A 27 -6.37 12.49 -1.71
N ILE A 28 -6.82 11.50 -0.94
CA ILE A 28 -6.00 10.79 0.03
C ILE A 28 -6.02 9.31 -0.31
N VAL A 29 -4.85 8.71 -0.47
CA VAL A 29 -4.67 7.26 -0.58
C VAL A 29 -4.03 6.79 0.73
N ILE A 30 -4.78 6.00 1.50
CA ILE A 30 -4.31 5.36 2.73
C ILE A 30 -3.97 3.92 2.38
N LEU A 31 -2.71 3.54 2.60
CA LEU A 31 -2.23 2.20 2.30
C LEU A 31 -1.69 1.53 3.57
N ALA A 32 -2.46 0.57 4.11
CA ALA A 32 -2.02 -0.26 5.23
C ALA A 32 -0.94 -1.25 4.78
N ASP A 33 -0.24 -1.85 5.73
CA ASP A 33 0.90 -2.73 5.54
C ASP A 33 0.61 -4.12 6.11
N ASP A 34 0.48 -5.13 5.26
CA ASP A 34 0.12 -6.50 5.63
C ASP A 34 -1.28 -6.66 6.26
N LEU A 35 -2.20 -5.74 6.01
CA LEU A 35 -3.58 -5.81 6.50
C LEU A 35 -4.41 -6.74 5.60
N GLY A 36 -4.93 -7.81 6.17
CA GLY A 36 -5.72 -8.79 5.43
C GLY A 36 -7.17 -8.38 5.20
N PHE A 37 -7.78 -9.01 4.19
CA PHE A 37 -9.21 -8.87 3.91
C PHE A 37 -10.07 -9.22 5.14
N GLY A 38 -9.70 -10.30 5.86
CA GLY A 38 -10.41 -10.74 7.06
C GLY A 38 -10.07 -9.98 8.34
N ASP A 39 -9.12 -9.06 8.31
CA ASP A 39 -8.76 -8.24 9.47
C ASP A 39 -9.72 -7.06 9.68
N VAL A 40 -10.49 -6.69 8.66
CA VAL A 40 -11.40 -5.53 8.70
C VAL A 40 -12.82 -5.96 9.03
N SER A 41 -13.45 -5.34 10.03
CA SER A 41 -14.78 -5.75 10.48
C SER A 41 -15.89 -5.49 9.46
N ALA A 42 -15.73 -4.56 8.53
CA ALA A 42 -16.65 -4.38 7.39
C ALA A 42 -16.74 -5.61 6.47
N TYR A 43 -15.72 -6.48 6.45
CA TYR A 43 -15.73 -7.75 5.72
C TYR A 43 -16.11 -8.96 6.59
N GLY A 44 -16.56 -8.72 7.83
CA GLY A 44 -17.11 -9.75 8.72
C GLY A 44 -16.16 -10.23 9.81
N SER A 45 -15.03 -9.57 10.06
CA SER A 45 -14.22 -9.85 11.25
C SER A 45 -15.06 -9.61 12.52
N THR A 46 -15.05 -10.59 13.42
CA THR A 46 -15.72 -10.51 14.72
C THR A 46 -14.74 -10.42 15.88
N THR A 47 -13.46 -10.69 15.63
CA THR A 47 -12.39 -10.71 16.62
C THR A 47 -11.72 -9.35 16.78
N ILE A 48 -11.64 -8.60 15.69
CA ILE A 48 -11.09 -7.24 15.63
C ILE A 48 -12.19 -6.29 15.18
N HIS A 49 -12.27 -5.14 15.82
CA HIS A 49 -13.20 -4.07 15.45
C HIS A 49 -12.43 -2.89 14.87
N THR A 50 -12.80 -2.48 13.66
CA THR A 50 -12.18 -1.40 12.90
C THR A 50 -13.20 -0.31 12.54
N PRO A 51 -13.83 0.35 13.53
CA PRO A 51 -14.99 1.22 13.30
C PRO A 51 -14.70 2.42 12.39
N ASN A 52 -13.47 2.93 12.39
CA ASN A 52 -13.09 4.07 11.56
C ASN A 52 -12.87 3.63 10.10
N ILE A 53 -12.17 2.52 9.88
CA ILE A 53 -12.00 1.91 8.56
C ILE A 53 -13.38 1.47 8.02
N ASP A 54 -14.22 0.86 8.86
CA ASP A 54 -15.60 0.46 8.50
C ASP A 54 -16.46 1.64 8.07
N SER A 55 -16.22 2.83 8.63
CA SER A 55 -16.96 4.03 8.23
C SER A 55 -16.69 4.44 6.78
N LEU A 56 -15.50 4.17 6.26
CA LEU A 56 -15.16 4.36 4.84
C LEU A 56 -15.89 3.32 3.99
N ALA A 57 -15.88 2.06 4.42
CA ALA A 57 -16.56 0.96 3.72
C ALA A 57 -18.08 1.18 3.64
N HIS A 58 -18.70 1.54 4.77
CA HIS A 58 -20.15 1.73 4.89
C HIS A 58 -20.62 3.07 4.31
N GLY A 59 -19.73 4.06 4.20
CA GLY A 59 -20.05 5.38 3.64
C GLY A 59 -19.69 5.56 2.17
N GLY A 60 -19.06 4.55 1.55
CA GLY A 60 -18.55 4.58 0.19
C GLY A 60 -18.73 3.29 -0.57
N VAL A 61 -17.84 2.99 -1.50
CA VAL A 61 -17.81 1.72 -2.22
C VAL A 61 -16.93 0.73 -1.45
N CYS A 62 -17.53 -0.41 -1.08
CA CYS A 62 -16.84 -1.54 -0.47
C CYS A 62 -16.63 -2.63 -1.53
N PHE A 63 -15.39 -2.83 -1.98
CA PHE A 63 -15.09 -3.82 -3.01
C PHE A 63 -14.87 -5.21 -2.41
N MET A 64 -15.64 -6.19 -2.92
CA MET A 64 -15.48 -7.60 -2.56
C MET A 64 -14.37 -8.29 -3.36
N ASN A 65 -13.90 -7.69 -4.45
CA ASN A 65 -12.84 -8.18 -5.32
C ASN A 65 -11.80 -7.08 -5.59
N GLY A 66 -11.24 -6.53 -4.50
CA GLY A 66 -10.14 -5.56 -4.54
C GLY A 66 -8.79 -6.25 -4.52
N TYR A 67 -7.86 -5.84 -5.42
CA TYR A 67 -6.56 -6.50 -5.57
C TYR A 67 -5.41 -5.50 -5.53
N SER A 68 -4.32 -5.93 -4.88
CA SER A 68 -2.97 -5.44 -5.17
C SER A 68 -2.39 -6.22 -6.37
N THR A 69 -1.36 -5.68 -7.00
CA THR A 69 -0.66 -6.39 -8.09
C THR A 69 0.32 -7.44 -7.60
N SER A 70 0.74 -7.34 -6.34
CA SER A 70 1.73 -8.24 -5.75
C SER A 70 1.38 -8.64 -4.32
N ALA A 71 1.80 -9.82 -3.94
CA ALA A 71 1.71 -10.33 -2.57
C ALA A 71 2.85 -9.84 -1.67
N THR A 72 3.55 -8.77 -2.07
CA THR A 72 4.63 -8.11 -1.31
C THR A 72 4.64 -6.60 -1.51
N SER A 73 5.17 -5.89 -0.50
CA SER A 73 5.09 -4.43 -0.36
C SER A 73 5.66 -3.62 -1.51
N THR A 74 6.96 -3.73 -1.79
CA THR A 74 7.66 -2.90 -2.78
C THR A 74 7.04 -3.00 -4.17
N PRO A 75 6.79 -4.22 -4.72
CA PRO A 75 6.17 -4.35 -6.03
C PRO A 75 4.78 -3.72 -6.10
N SER A 76 3.98 -3.91 -5.07
CA SER A 76 2.63 -3.35 -4.99
C SER A 76 2.64 -1.82 -4.96
N ARG A 77 3.52 -1.23 -4.13
CA ARG A 77 3.70 0.23 -4.03
C ARG A 77 4.26 0.82 -5.32
N TYR A 78 5.17 0.10 -6.00
CA TYR A 78 5.66 0.47 -7.33
C TYR A 78 4.50 0.59 -8.34
N ALA A 79 3.64 -0.43 -8.39
CA ALA A 79 2.50 -0.42 -9.31
C ALA A 79 1.52 0.72 -9.02
N LEU A 80 1.21 0.98 -7.74
CA LEU A 80 0.35 2.10 -7.34
C LEU A 80 0.93 3.45 -7.79
N MET A 81 2.24 3.66 -7.63
CA MET A 81 2.88 4.93 -7.96
C MET A 81 3.07 5.14 -9.47
N THR A 82 3.26 4.07 -10.24
CA THR A 82 3.65 4.16 -11.66
C THR A 82 2.54 3.80 -12.64
N GLY A 83 1.49 3.14 -12.19
CA GLY A 83 0.47 2.57 -13.08
C GLY A 83 0.99 1.43 -13.97
N MET A 84 2.11 0.81 -13.57
CA MET A 84 2.76 -0.27 -14.32
C MET A 84 2.80 -1.55 -13.49
N TYR A 85 2.68 -2.71 -14.13
CA TYR A 85 2.89 -3.98 -13.44
C TYR A 85 4.32 -4.11 -12.92
N PRO A 86 4.51 -4.59 -11.67
CA PRO A 86 5.83 -4.63 -11.04
C PRO A 86 6.79 -5.61 -11.69
N TRP A 87 6.29 -6.72 -12.26
CA TRP A 87 7.10 -7.72 -12.94
C TRP A 87 7.78 -7.22 -14.23
N LYS A 88 7.41 -6.03 -14.72
CA LYS A 88 8.11 -5.32 -15.80
C LYS A 88 9.38 -4.59 -15.33
N ASN A 89 9.55 -4.41 -14.03
CA ASN A 89 10.73 -3.82 -13.43
C ASN A 89 11.46 -4.84 -12.54
N LYS A 90 12.65 -5.29 -12.96
CA LYS A 90 13.47 -6.27 -12.23
C LYS A 90 13.88 -5.82 -10.81
N ASP A 91 13.86 -4.51 -10.55
CA ASP A 91 14.25 -3.92 -9.27
C ASP A 91 13.02 -3.76 -8.33
N ALA A 92 11.80 -4.00 -8.82
CA ALA A 92 10.58 -4.02 -8.03
C ALA A 92 10.45 -5.34 -7.25
N LYS A 93 11.28 -5.50 -6.22
CA LYS A 93 11.35 -6.63 -5.29
C LYS A 93 11.49 -6.11 -3.87
N ILE A 94 11.43 -6.97 -2.86
CA ILE A 94 11.59 -6.55 -1.46
C ILE A 94 12.97 -5.88 -1.30
N LEU A 95 12.97 -4.64 -0.84
CA LEU A 95 14.17 -3.80 -0.77
C LEU A 95 14.74 -3.72 0.64
N PRO A 96 16.09 -3.69 0.79
CA PRO A 96 16.73 -3.23 2.01
C PRO A 96 16.51 -1.72 2.22
N GLY A 97 16.82 -1.24 3.44
CA GLY A 97 16.61 0.17 3.80
C GLY A 97 17.54 1.17 3.10
N ASP A 98 18.65 0.70 2.57
CA ASP A 98 19.63 1.49 1.81
C ASP A 98 19.55 1.28 0.29
N ALA A 99 18.50 0.63 -0.20
CA ALA A 99 18.30 0.43 -1.62
C ALA A 99 18.17 1.75 -2.38
N PRO A 100 18.69 1.83 -3.63
CA PRO A 100 18.44 2.99 -4.48
C PRO A 100 16.96 3.13 -4.85
N LEU A 101 16.57 4.34 -5.22
CA LEU A 101 15.22 4.58 -5.75
C LEU A 101 14.99 3.75 -7.02
N ILE A 102 13.96 2.90 -7.00
CA ILE A 102 13.65 1.98 -8.13
C ILE A 102 12.74 2.59 -9.20
N ILE A 103 12.15 3.75 -8.94
CA ILE A 103 11.35 4.49 -9.90
C ILE A 103 12.27 5.50 -10.60
N ASN A 104 12.37 5.39 -11.93
CA ASN A 104 13.19 6.34 -12.69
C ASN A 104 12.62 7.76 -12.55
N GLU A 105 13.49 8.74 -12.31
CA GLU A 105 13.11 10.14 -12.12
C GLU A 105 12.35 10.74 -13.32
N ASN A 106 12.53 10.22 -14.53
CA ASN A 106 11.81 10.64 -15.72
C ASN A 106 10.50 9.86 -15.97
N GLN A 107 10.23 8.82 -15.17
CA GLN A 107 9.02 8.02 -15.29
C GLN A 107 7.79 8.84 -14.91
N PHE A 108 6.69 8.65 -15.64
CA PHE A 108 5.38 9.16 -15.26
C PHE A 108 4.90 8.45 -13.99
N THR A 109 4.38 9.22 -13.05
CA THR A 109 3.93 8.69 -11.76
C THR A 109 2.63 9.36 -11.33
N LEU A 110 1.91 8.69 -10.43
CA LEU A 110 0.70 9.23 -9.83
C LEU A 110 0.93 10.62 -9.19
N PRO A 111 1.95 10.83 -8.33
CA PRO A 111 2.18 12.16 -7.76
C PRO A 111 2.57 13.22 -8.80
N LYS A 112 3.35 12.88 -9.83
CA LYS A 112 3.64 13.83 -10.93
C LYS A 112 2.39 14.23 -11.69
N MET A 113 1.51 13.28 -11.99
CA MET A 113 0.22 13.55 -12.62
C MET A 113 -0.60 14.53 -11.78
N MET A 114 -0.70 14.27 -10.47
CA MET A 114 -1.43 15.14 -9.55
C MET A 114 -0.80 16.54 -9.50
N GLN A 115 0.52 16.63 -9.41
CA GLN A 115 1.26 17.89 -9.39
C GLN A 115 1.06 18.70 -10.69
N GLN A 116 1.15 18.06 -11.85
CA GLN A 116 0.88 18.67 -13.16
C GLN A 116 -0.56 19.19 -13.27
N CYS A 117 -1.50 18.58 -12.56
CA CYS A 117 -2.88 19.05 -12.47
C CYS A 117 -3.11 20.08 -11.34
N GLY A 118 -2.04 20.61 -10.73
CA GLY A 118 -2.12 21.70 -9.75
C GLY A 118 -2.45 21.28 -8.33
N TYR A 119 -2.19 20.02 -7.97
CA TYR A 119 -2.27 19.54 -6.58
C TYR A 119 -0.96 19.77 -5.86
N VAL A 120 -1.03 20.12 -4.58
CA VAL A 120 0.10 19.97 -3.66
C VAL A 120 0.20 18.51 -3.25
N THR A 121 1.37 17.91 -3.36
CA THR A 121 1.54 16.47 -3.18
C THR A 121 2.36 16.13 -1.95
N GLY A 122 1.88 15.19 -1.14
CA GLY A 122 2.55 14.74 0.08
C GLY A 122 2.66 13.23 0.19
N ALA A 123 3.78 12.74 0.72
CA ALA A 123 4.00 11.34 1.09
C ALA A 123 4.38 11.23 2.56
N ILE A 124 3.60 10.49 3.35
CA ILE A 124 3.82 10.36 4.80
C ILE A 124 3.73 8.89 5.19
N GLY A 125 4.69 8.40 6.00
CA GLY A 125 4.71 7.05 6.53
C GLY A 125 5.64 6.09 5.81
N LYS A 126 5.23 4.85 5.59
CA LYS A 126 6.04 3.82 4.93
C LYS A 126 6.27 4.14 3.45
N TRP A 127 7.54 4.05 3.03
CA TRP A 127 7.96 4.27 1.64
C TRP A 127 8.23 2.97 0.89
N HIS A 128 9.31 2.30 1.19
CA HIS A 128 9.75 1.01 0.65
C HIS A 128 9.90 0.97 -0.89
N LEU A 129 10.34 2.09 -1.49
CA LEU A 129 10.61 2.20 -2.93
C LEU A 129 12.07 2.58 -3.23
N GLY A 130 12.91 2.53 -2.18
CA GLY A 130 14.29 2.95 -2.24
C GLY A 130 14.47 4.48 -2.18
N MET A 131 15.66 4.90 -1.82
CA MET A 131 16.11 6.30 -1.74
C MET A 131 17.57 6.39 -2.10
N GLY A 132 17.98 7.50 -2.72
CA GLY A 132 19.36 7.68 -3.15
C GLY A 132 19.73 6.88 -4.38
N ASP A 133 20.99 6.77 -4.65
CA ASP A 133 21.59 6.15 -5.83
C ASP A 133 22.27 4.78 -5.55
N GLY A 134 22.11 4.26 -4.32
CA GLY A 134 22.73 3.01 -3.85
C GLY A 134 23.95 3.22 -2.95
N ASN A 135 24.43 4.46 -2.79
CA ASN A 135 25.49 4.84 -1.86
C ASN A 135 24.97 5.92 -0.90
N VAL A 136 24.02 5.56 -0.07
CA VAL A 136 23.29 6.52 0.73
C VAL A 136 24.16 7.04 1.89
N ASN A 137 24.41 8.35 1.90
CA ASN A 137 24.95 9.05 3.07
C ASN A 137 23.79 9.66 3.88
N TRP A 138 23.40 9.01 4.96
CA TRP A 138 22.32 9.43 5.84
C TRP A 138 22.59 10.72 6.61
N ASN A 139 23.80 11.27 6.51
CA ASN A 139 24.23 12.50 7.17
C ASN A 139 24.11 13.74 6.27
N GLU A 140 23.60 13.55 5.07
CA GLU A 140 23.31 14.57 4.07
C GLU A 140 21.91 14.38 3.49
N THR A 141 21.43 15.34 2.72
CA THR A 141 20.15 15.20 2.02
C THR A 141 20.17 14.02 1.04
N VAL A 142 19.36 13.00 1.30
CA VAL A 142 19.24 11.79 0.47
C VAL A 142 18.44 12.10 -0.77
N LYS A 143 19.03 11.90 -1.95
CA LYS A 143 18.39 12.08 -3.27
C LYS A 143 19.02 11.14 -4.31
N PRO A 144 18.26 10.70 -5.35
CA PRO A 144 16.83 10.96 -5.57
C PRO A 144 15.93 10.28 -4.53
N GLY A 145 14.69 10.76 -4.39
CA GLY A 145 13.72 10.22 -3.46
C GLY A 145 12.28 10.55 -3.87
N ALA A 146 11.41 10.74 -2.88
CA ALA A 146 10.00 11.04 -3.12
C ALA A 146 9.81 12.33 -3.92
N LYS A 147 10.67 13.34 -3.74
CA LYS A 147 10.62 14.61 -4.46
C LYS A 147 10.79 14.41 -5.98
N GLU A 148 11.74 13.62 -6.39
CA GLU A 148 12.08 13.42 -7.81
C GLU A 148 10.98 12.66 -8.56
N ILE A 149 10.13 11.94 -7.84
CA ILE A 149 8.96 11.27 -8.44
C ILE A 149 7.64 12.02 -8.28
N GLY A 150 7.68 13.27 -7.78
CA GLY A 150 6.55 14.20 -7.82
C GLY A 150 5.87 14.50 -6.48
N PHE A 151 6.53 14.31 -5.34
CA PHE A 151 6.03 14.76 -4.04
C PHE A 151 6.67 16.08 -3.61
N ASP A 152 5.85 17.10 -3.34
CA ASP A 152 6.30 18.39 -2.83
C ASP A 152 6.80 18.31 -1.37
N TYR A 153 6.17 17.41 -0.60
CA TYR A 153 6.50 17.13 0.80
C TYR A 153 6.62 15.64 1.04
N SER A 154 7.55 15.23 1.87
CA SER A 154 7.66 13.85 2.34
C SER A 154 8.14 13.76 3.78
N CYS A 155 7.57 12.82 4.56
CA CYS A 155 8.07 12.42 5.86
C CYS A 155 7.90 10.91 6.00
N LEU A 156 9.00 10.16 5.89
CA LEU A 156 8.98 8.74 5.54
C LEU A 156 9.87 7.90 6.47
N ILE A 157 9.58 6.61 6.56
CA ILE A 157 10.58 5.58 6.85
C ILE A 157 11.06 4.99 5.52
N ALA A 158 12.37 4.80 5.38
CA ALA A 158 13.00 4.45 4.09
C ALA A 158 12.49 3.13 3.49
N ALA A 159 12.32 2.10 4.34
CA ALA A 159 11.79 0.80 3.94
C ALA A 159 10.61 0.40 4.86
N THR A 160 10.83 -0.56 5.71
CA THR A 160 9.88 -1.07 6.71
C THR A 160 10.41 -0.83 8.12
N ASN A 161 9.56 -0.87 9.12
CA ASN A 161 9.95 -0.65 10.51
C ASN A 161 10.86 -1.76 11.09
N ASP A 162 10.96 -2.92 10.44
CA ASP A 162 11.91 -3.99 10.81
C ASP A 162 13.33 -3.82 10.24
N ARG A 163 13.59 -2.76 9.45
CA ARG A 163 14.86 -2.52 8.75
C ARG A 163 15.58 -1.26 9.22
N VAL A 164 16.90 -1.28 9.14
CA VAL A 164 17.70 -0.07 9.30
C VAL A 164 17.78 0.73 8.00
N PRO A 165 17.92 2.07 8.02
CA PRO A 165 18.04 2.93 9.20
C PRO A 165 16.68 3.12 9.90
N THR A 166 16.71 3.10 11.23
CA THR A 166 15.52 3.31 12.05
C THR A 166 15.34 4.79 12.39
N VAL A 167 15.18 5.60 11.36
CA VAL A 167 15.06 7.07 11.45
C VAL A 167 13.95 7.57 10.52
N TYR A 168 13.34 8.70 10.88
CA TYR A 168 12.45 9.42 9.96
C TYR A 168 13.27 10.26 8.99
N VAL A 169 12.85 10.28 7.73
CA VAL A 169 13.45 11.11 6.67
C VAL A 169 12.40 12.11 6.19
N GLU A 170 12.64 13.39 6.42
CA GLU A 170 11.74 14.48 6.01
C GLU A 170 12.38 15.27 4.88
N ASN A 171 11.76 15.29 3.71
CA ASN A 171 12.24 15.95 2.49
C ASN A 171 13.68 15.57 2.10
N GLY A 172 14.09 14.33 2.41
CA GLY A 172 15.43 13.81 2.17
C GLY A 172 16.40 13.91 3.36
N ASP A 173 16.07 14.68 4.39
CA ASP A 173 16.93 14.87 5.55
C ASP A 173 16.51 14.00 6.72
N VAL A 174 17.47 13.42 7.42
CA VAL A 174 17.19 12.64 8.64
C VAL A 174 16.75 13.58 9.76
N VAL A 175 15.59 13.31 10.33
CA VAL A 175 15.02 14.11 11.41
C VAL A 175 15.80 13.87 12.71
N GLY A 176 16.21 14.96 13.38
CA GLY A 176 16.90 14.89 14.67
C GLY A 176 18.36 14.40 14.59
N LEU A 177 18.97 14.43 13.40
CA LEU A 177 20.37 14.07 13.21
C LEU A 177 21.29 14.97 14.07
N ASP A 178 22.19 14.33 14.82
CA ASP A 178 23.27 15.00 15.52
C ASP A 178 24.58 14.85 14.70
N PRO A 179 25.16 15.94 14.17
CA PRO A 179 26.42 15.85 13.41
C PRO A 179 27.58 15.25 14.21
N ALA A 180 27.51 15.26 15.55
CA ALA A 180 28.53 14.64 16.41
C ALA A 180 28.35 13.12 16.57
N ASP A 181 27.21 12.57 16.11
CA ASP A 181 26.88 11.15 16.16
C ASP A 181 26.36 10.68 14.78
N PRO A 182 27.24 10.63 13.76
CA PRO A 182 26.87 10.33 12.39
C PRO A 182 26.31 8.92 12.24
N ILE A 183 25.39 8.75 11.29
CA ILE A 183 24.74 7.48 10.97
C ILE A 183 25.59 6.73 9.95
N GLU A 184 25.85 5.47 10.24
CA GLU A 184 26.39 4.47 9.32
C GLU A 184 25.42 3.29 9.22
N VAL A 185 25.15 2.78 8.00
CA VAL A 185 24.28 1.64 7.72
C VAL A 185 24.98 0.65 6.83
N SER A 186 24.82 -0.64 7.12
CA SER A 186 25.34 -1.73 6.29
C SER A 186 24.36 -2.90 6.30
N TYR A 187 24.17 -3.54 5.16
CA TYR A 187 23.44 -4.80 5.05
C TYR A 187 24.36 -6.02 4.89
N GLU A 188 25.68 -5.79 4.90
CA GLU A 188 26.68 -6.84 4.71
C GLU A 188 27.39 -7.24 6.01
N HIS A 189 27.69 -6.28 6.89
CA HIS A 189 28.51 -6.51 8.08
C HIS A 189 28.13 -5.58 9.24
N ASN A 190 28.38 -6.05 10.47
CA ASN A 190 28.22 -5.23 11.67
C ASN A 190 29.38 -4.25 11.87
N PHE A 191 29.11 -3.18 12.55
CA PHE A 191 30.14 -2.21 13.00
C PHE A 191 30.82 -2.69 14.29
N GLU A 192 32.09 -2.37 14.44
CA GLU A 192 32.86 -2.76 15.62
C GLU A 192 32.25 -2.20 16.91
N GLY A 193 32.00 -3.07 17.87
CA GLY A 193 31.44 -2.72 19.18
C GLY A 193 29.91 -2.55 19.20
N GLU A 194 29.21 -2.62 18.05
CA GLU A 194 27.76 -2.49 18.02
C GLU A 194 27.07 -3.80 18.40
N PRO A 195 26.05 -3.75 19.32
CA PRO A 195 25.35 -4.93 19.75
C PRO A 195 24.38 -5.45 18.67
N THR A 196 24.28 -6.79 18.59
CA THR A 196 23.29 -7.48 17.77
C THR A 196 22.39 -8.36 18.63
N ALA A 197 21.25 -8.79 18.09
CA ALA A 197 20.38 -9.71 18.80
C ALA A 197 21.04 -11.06 19.13
N ILE A 198 22.07 -11.45 18.39
CA ILE A 198 22.84 -12.67 18.64
C ILE A 198 23.86 -12.45 19.76
N SER A 199 24.58 -11.31 19.74
CA SER A 199 25.64 -11.04 20.72
C SER A 199 25.10 -10.52 22.06
N HIS A 200 23.94 -9.85 22.08
CA HIS A 200 23.35 -9.22 23.26
C HIS A 200 21.83 -9.52 23.38
N PRO A 201 21.44 -10.81 23.52
CA PRO A 201 20.01 -11.18 23.63
C PRO A 201 19.32 -10.60 24.87
N GLU A 202 20.10 -10.24 25.91
CA GLU A 202 19.58 -9.60 27.15
C GLU A 202 19.05 -8.17 26.92
N MET A 203 19.40 -7.52 25.80
CA MET A 203 18.91 -6.19 25.45
C MET A 203 17.52 -6.22 24.78
N LEU A 204 17.01 -7.41 24.45
CA LEU A 204 15.80 -7.55 23.66
C LEU A 204 14.52 -7.49 24.53
N LYS A 205 13.61 -6.58 24.21
CA LYS A 205 12.20 -6.61 24.66
C LYS A 205 11.30 -7.41 23.74
N MET A 206 11.72 -7.66 22.50
CA MET A 206 11.02 -8.47 21.50
C MET A 206 12.01 -9.50 20.92
N GLN A 207 11.59 -10.76 20.84
CA GLN A 207 12.41 -11.84 20.32
C GLN A 207 12.23 -12.04 18.81
N TRP A 208 13.27 -12.40 18.13
CA TRP A 208 13.27 -12.77 16.72
C TRP A 208 13.06 -14.29 16.51
N ALA A 209 12.54 -14.66 15.36
CA ALA A 209 12.37 -16.05 14.93
C ALA A 209 13.30 -16.37 13.74
N HIS A 210 13.29 -15.56 12.70
CA HIS A 210 14.07 -15.73 11.47
C HIS A 210 14.54 -14.37 10.96
N GLY A 211 15.81 -14.26 10.56
CA GLY A 211 16.37 -13.15 9.80
C GLY A 211 16.49 -11.78 10.49
N HIS A 212 15.70 -11.51 11.50
CA HIS A 212 15.65 -10.23 12.22
C HIS A 212 16.58 -10.27 13.44
N ASN A 213 17.88 -10.38 13.24
CA ASN A 213 18.83 -10.63 14.32
C ASN A 213 20.08 -9.74 14.32
N ASN A 214 20.03 -8.65 13.53
CA ASN A 214 21.14 -7.71 13.43
C ASN A 214 21.05 -6.60 14.49
N SER A 215 21.14 -5.33 14.12
CA SER A 215 21.16 -4.21 15.08
C SER A 215 19.94 -4.17 15.98
N ILE A 216 20.16 -3.76 17.23
CA ILE A 216 19.10 -3.58 18.24
C ILE A 216 18.79 -2.09 18.33
N VAL A 217 17.54 -1.71 18.06
CA VAL A 217 17.05 -0.36 18.26
C VAL A 217 15.75 -0.41 19.08
N ASN A 218 15.66 0.39 20.13
CA ASN A 218 14.51 0.39 21.02
C ASN A 218 14.22 -1.01 21.63
N GLY A 219 15.26 -1.82 21.88
CA GLY A 219 15.12 -3.20 22.37
C GLY A 219 14.52 -4.17 21.36
N ILE A 220 14.41 -3.81 20.11
CA ILE A 220 13.88 -4.61 19.01
C ILE A 220 14.97 -4.87 18.00
N PRO A 221 15.21 -6.14 17.63
CA PRO A 221 16.22 -6.49 16.62
C PRO A 221 15.72 -6.18 15.21
N ARG A 222 16.64 -5.81 14.33
CA ARG A 222 16.34 -5.38 12.95
C ARG A 222 17.03 -6.24 11.91
N ILE A 223 16.64 -6.05 10.66
CA ILE A 223 17.41 -6.48 9.50
C ILE A 223 18.38 -5.36 9.13
N GLY A 224 19.67 -5.72 8.96
CA GLY A 224 20.74 -4.77 8.69
C GLY A 224 21.38 -4.20 9.96
N TYR A 225 22.50 -3.52 9.76
CA TYR A 225 23.36 -2.99 10.82
C TYR A 225 23.39 -1.47 10.77
N MET A 226 23.32 -0.85 11.93
CA MET A 226 23.30 0.61 12.09
C MET A 226 24.16 1.03 13.27
N LYS A 227 24.99 2.05 13.05
CA LYS A 227 25.77 2.72 14.09
C LYS A 227 25.45 4.21 14.10
N GLY A 228 25.54 4.84 15.26
CA GLY A 228 25.28 6.28 15.43
C GLY A 228 23.80 6.66 15.34
N GLY A 229 23.54 7.95 15.21
CA GLY A 229 22.20 8.52 15.07
C GLY A 229 21.30 8.32 16.28
N GLN A 230 21.84 8.21 17.49
CA GLN A 230 21.07 7.84 18.71
C GLN A 230 19.87 8.76 18.95
N LYS A 231 20.02 10.08 18.70
CA LYS A 231 18.92 11.05 18.87
C LYS A 231 17.86 10.99 17.76
N ALA A 232 18.24 10.50 16.57
CA ALA A 232 17.36 10.40 15.42
C ALA A 232 16.56 9.10 15.39
N ARG A 233 17.00 8.06 16.13
CA ARG A 233 16.33 6.76 16.15
C ARG A 233 14.93 6.86 16.72
N TRP A 234 13.96 6.30 16.00
CA TRP A 234 12.58 6.28 16.47
C TRP A 234 12.36 5.33 17.65
N LYS A 235 11.26 5.56 18.34
CA LYS A 235 10.63 4.56 19.21
C LYS A 235 9.42 4.01 18.49
N ASP A 236 9.33 2.70 18.39
CA ASP A 236 8.27 2.04 17.61
C ASP A 236 6.88 2.39 18.14
N GLU A 237 6.73 2.45 19.45
CA GLU A 237 5.46 2.74 20.11
C GLU A 237 4.94 4.17 19.85
N ASP A 238 5.78 5.09 19.41
CA ASP A 238 5.43 6.49 19.16
C ASP A 238 5.18 6.77 17.65
N MET A 239 5.43 5.79 16.78
CA MET A 239 5.47 5.98 15.33
C MET A 239 4.11 6.37 14.75
N ALA A 240 3.02 5.74 15.21
CA ALA A 240 1.67 6.05 14.75
C ALA A 240 1.27 7.49 15.08
N ASP A 241 1.53 7.95 16.31
CA ASP A 241 1.28 9.33 16.72
C ASP A 241 2.09 10.33 15.91
N TYR A 242 3.38 10.03 15.69
CA TYR A 242 4.26 10.87 14.90
C TYR A 242 3.73 11.10 13.48
N PHE A 243 3.33 10.04 12.80
CA PHE A 243 2.80 10.17 11.44
C PHE A 243 1.41 10.80 11.41
N VAL A 244 0.54 10.51 12.35
CA VAL A 244 -0.77 11.18 12.48
C VAL A 244 -0.59 12.68 12.62
N ASP A 245 0.37 13.15 13.42
CA ASP A 245 0.66 14.58 13.57
C ASP A 245 1.19 15.20 12.25
N LYS A 246 2.07 14.50 11.53
CA LYS A 246 2.55 14.94 10.21
C LYS A 246 1.41 15.03 9.18
N VAL A 247 0.50 14.06 9.17
CA VAL A 247 -0.69 14.06 8.29
C VAL A 247 -1.60 15.24 8.62
N LYS A 248 -1.90 15.49 9.90
CA LYS A 248 -2.73 16.61 10.33
C LYS A 248 -2.11 17.97 9.96
N ASN A 249 -0.80 18.11 10.15
CA ASN A 249 -0.07 19.31 9.78
C ASN A 249 -0.13 19.54 8.28
N PHE A 250 0.15 18.53 7.45
CA PHE A 250 0.06 18.63 6.00
C PHE A 250 -1.34 19.08 5.54
N VAL A 251 -2.40 18.46 6.06
CA VAL A 251 -3.79 18.83 5.75
C VAL A 251 -4.09 20.28 6.13
N THR A 252 -3.64 20.72 7.32
CA THR A 252 -3.88 22.08 7.80
C THR A 252 -3.13 23.12 6.96
N GLU A 253 -1.88 22.85 6.61
CA GLU A 253 -1.04 23.75 5.83
C GLU A 253 -1.55 23.93 4.39
N HIS A 254 -2.15 22.87 3.82
CA HIS A 254 -2.58 22.86 2.41
C HIS A 254 -4.10 22.96 2.20
N LYS A 255 -4.89 23.24 3.25
CA LYS A 255 -6.36 23.31 3.16
C LYS A 255 -6.91 24.39 2.20
N GLY A 256 -6.07 25.32 1.75
CA GLY A 256 -6.43 26.39 0.82
C GLY A 256 -6.29 26.03 -0.67
N ALA A 257 -5.76 24.86 -1.00
CA ALA A 257 -5.54 24.37 -2.35
C ALA A 257 -5.87 22.87 -2.43
N PRO A 258 -6.16 22.30 -3.61
CA PRO A 258 -6.32 20.86 -3.73
C PRO A 258 -5.00 20.16 -3.42
N PHE A 259 -5.05 19.10 -2.64
CA PHE A 259 -3.86 18.31 -2.30
C PHE A 259 -4.08 16.82 -2.59
N PHE A 260 -2.98 16.14 -2.89
CA PHE A 260 -2.87 14.69 -2.95
C PHE A 260 -1.96 14.21 -1.83
N LEU A 261 -2.46 13.33 -0.99
CA LEU A 261 -1.70 12.73 0.11
C LEU A 261 -1.64 11.21 -0.05
N TYR A 262 -0.43 10.67 -0.14
CA TYR A 262 -0.16 9.27 0.09
C TYR A 262 0.18 9.07 1.56
N TYR A 263 -0.66 8.33 2.28
CA TYR A 263 -0.46 7.97 3.68
C TYR A 263 -0.19 6.47 3.80
N GLY A 264 1.08 6.09 3.86
CA GLY A 264 1.52 4.72 4.08
C GLY A 264 1.56 4.39 5.56
N LEU A 265 0.54 3.69 6.07
CA LEU A 265 0.57 3.13 7.40
C LEU A 265 1.70 2.09 7.49
N HIS A 266 2.27 1.91 8.68
CA HIS A 266 3.25 0.85 8.93
C HIS A 266 2.62 -0.35 9.64
N GLU A 267 1.36 -0.21 10.08
CA GLU A 267 0.60 -1.25 10.77
C GLU A 267 -0.19 -2.13 9.77
N PRO A 268 -0.37 -3.40 10.10
CA PRO A 268 0.21 -4.17 11.20
C PRO A 268 1.50 -4.91 10.84
N HIS A 269 2.41 -4.35 10.04
CA HIS A 269 3.70 -4.94 9.70
C HIS A 269 4.57 -5.14 10.95
N VAL A 270 5.40 -6.16 10.94
CA VAL A 270 6.40 -6.43 12.01
C VAL A 270 7.53 -5.38 12.02
N PRO A 271 8.13 -5.09 13.19
CA PRO A 271 7.79 -5.51 14.54
C PRO A 271 6.49 -4.83 15.01
N ARG A 272 5.59 -5.60 15.58
CA ARG A 272 4.31 -5.08 16.07
C ARG A 272 4.49 -4.58 17.50
N ALA A 273 4.69 -3.28 17.61
CA ALA A 273 4.91 -2.59 18.88
C ALA A 273 3.96 -1.38 19.00
N PRO A 274 2.65 -1.64 19.13
CA PRO A 274 1.66 -0.57 19.20
C PRO A 274 1.87 0.28 20.47
N HIS A 275 1.44 1.55 20.41
CA HIS A 275 1.49 2.43 21.57
C HIS A 275 0.77 1.80 22.76
N GLN A 276 1.26 2.06 23.99
CA GLN A 276 0.79 1.43 25.23
C GLN A 276 -0.74 1.51 25.43
N ARG A 277 -1.42 2.56 24.92
CA ARG A 277 -2.87 2.69 24.99
C ARG A 277 -3.66 1.64 24.20
N PHE A 278 -3.01 0.97 23.25
CA PHE A 278 -3.62 -0.08 22.43
C PHE A 278 -3.27 -1.49 22.92
N VAL A 279 -2.26 -1.65 23.75
CA VAL A 279 -1.85 -2.95 24.29
C VAL A 279 -3.01 -3.59 25.05
N GLY A 280 -3.36 -4.83 24.66
CA GLY A 280 -4.45 -5.59 25.27
C GLY A 280 -5.85 -5.17 24.81
N LYS A 281 -5.98 -4.41 23.72
CA LYS A 281 -7.29 -4.06 23.16
C LYS A 281 -7.96 -5.22 22.44
N THR A 282 -7.18 -6.23 22.04
CA THR A 282 -7.67 -7.45 21.42
C THR A 282 -7.14 -8.68 22.15
N THR A 283 -7.76 -9.82 21.90
CA THR A 283 -7.25 -11.13 22.36
C THR A 283 -6.15 -11.68 21.44
N MET A 284 -5.85 -10.98 20.34
CA MET A 284 -4.88 -11.40 19.33
C MET A 284 -3.46 -10.86 19.58
N GLY A 285 -3.22 -10.28 20.76
CA GLY A 285 -1.92 -9.74 21.14
C GLY A 285 -1.44 -8.61 20.23
N PRO A 286 -0.11 -8.43 20.08
CA PRO A 286 0.46 -7.27 19.38
C PRO A 286 -0.06 -7.06 17.96
N ARG A 287 -0.37 -8.15 17.22
CA ARG A 287 -0.90 -8.01 15.86
C ARG A 287 -2.30 -7.40 15.83
N GLY A 288 -3.20 -7.92 16.67
CA GLY A 288 -4.55 -7.37 16.75
C GLY A 288 -4.57 -5.94 17.28
N ASP A 289 -3.72 -5.66 18.27
CA ASP A 289 -3.58 -4.34 18.89
C ASP A 289 -3.02 -3.32 17.88
N ALA A 290 -2.09 -3.72 17.01
CA ALA A 290 -1.58 -2.89 15.92
C ALA A 290 -2.66 -2.60 14.83
N ILE A 291 -3.58 -3.53 14.57
CA ILE A 291 -4.72 -3.27 13.68
C ILE A 291 -5.67 -2.24 14.28
N VAL A 292 -5.91 -2.30 15.60
CA VAL A 292 -6.71 -1.26 16.30
C VAL A 292 -6.01 0.09 16.26
N GLU A 293 -4.68 0.12 16.33
CA GLU A 293 -3.88 1.34 16.16
C GLU A 293 -4.00 1.89 14.72
N ALA A 294 -3.94 1.05 13.69
CA ALA A 294 -4.18 1.44 12.30
C ALA A 294 -5.57 2.06 12.11
N ASP A 295 -6.59 1.45 12.70
CA ASP A 295 -7.97 1.99 12.69
C ASP A 295 -8.04 3.36 13.37
N TRP A 296 -7.34 3.53 14.51
CA TRP A 296 -7.24 4.82 15.20
C TRP A 296 -6.57 5.88 14.30
N CYS A 297 -5.51 5.56 13.57
CA CYS A 297 -4.86 6.48 12.63
C CYS A 297 -5.85 7.00 11.58
N VAL A 298 -6.68 6.12 11.02
CA VAL A 298 -7.75 6.50 10.09
C VAL A 298 -8.76 7.41 10.78
N GLY A 299 -9.18 7.09 12.00
CA GLY A 299 -10.11 7.89 12.79
C GLY A 299 -9.61 9.31 13.05
N GLU A 300 -8.33 9.47 13.39
CA GLU A 300 -7.69 10.76 13.62
C GLU A 300 -7.65 11.62 12.36
N LEU A 301 -7.36 11.03 11.21
CA LEU A 301 -7.43 11.72 9.92
C LEU A 301 -8.86 12.17 9.61
N LEU A 302 -9.86 11.30 9.73
CA LEU A 302 -11.26 11.62 9.46
C LEU A 302 -11.78 12.74 10.39
N ALA A 303 -11.44 12.66 11.68
CA ALA A 303 -11.79 13.68 12.65
C ALA A 303 -11.15 15.03 12.31
N HIS A 304 -9.88 15.02 11.86
CA HIS A 304 -9.18 16.22 11.47
C HIS A 304 -9.76 16.85 10.18
N LEU A 305 -10.03 16.05 9.15
CA LEU A 305 -10.70 16.52 7.92
C LEU A 305 -12.06 17.14 8.23
N LYS A 306 -12.83 16.54 9.14
CA LYS A 306 -14.11 17.08 9.60
C LYS A 306 -13.93 18.41 10.32
N LYS A 307 -12.95 18.51 11.23
CA LYS A 307 -12.61 19.75 11.96
C LYS A 307 -12.23 20.89 11.03
N GLU A 308 -11.45 20.61 9.99
CA GLU A 308 -11.01 21.59 8.99
C GLU A 308 -12.09 21.88 7.92
N GLY A 309 -13.25 21.22 7.95
CA GLY A 309 -14.31 21.40 6.96
C GLY A 309 -13.98 20.83 5.57
N LEU A 310 -13.09 19.83 5.51
CA LEU A 310 -12.57 19.23 4.28
C LEU A 310 -13.16 17.85 3.96
N LEU A 311 -13.87 17.20 4.90
CA LEU A 311 -14.29 15.82 4.72
C LEU A 311 -15.19 15.62 3.49
N GLU A 312 -16.08 16.57 3.17
CA GLU A 312 -16.95 16.55 1.99
C GLU A 312 -16.24 16.95 0.69
N LYS A 313 -15.04 17.52 0.82
CA LYS A 313 -14.17 17.94 -0.29
C LYS A 313 -13.04 16.94 -0.56
N THR A 314 -13.01 15.80 0.12
CA THR A 314 -11.90 14.86 0.06
C THR A 314 -12.39 13.48 -0.40
N LEU A 315 -11.80 13.00 -1.49
CA LEU A 315 -11.87 11.60 -1.92
C LEU A 315 -10.83 10.81 -1.13
N ILE A 316 -11.26 9.74 -0.47
CA ILE A 316 -10.38 8.84 0.29
C ILE A 316 -10.43 7.45 -0.33
N ILE A 317 -9.26 6.90 -0.65
CA ILE A 317 -9.07 5.52 -1.06
C ILE A 317 -8.31 4.82 0.06
N PHE A 318 -8.89 3.78 0.63
CA PHE A 318 -8.25 2.95 1.65
C PHE A 318 -7.96 1.57 1.08
N SER A 319 -6.75 1.06 1.31
CA SER A 319 -6.36 -0.28 0.88
C SER A 319 -5.21 -0.83 1.74
N SER A 320 -4.74 -2.05 1.41
CA SER A 320 -3.50 -2.66 1.92
C SER A 320 -2.56 -2.95 0.76
N ASP A 321 -1.26 -2.97 1.00
CA ASP A 321 -0.28 -3.24 -0.07
C ASP A 321 -0.22 -4.71 -0.49
N ASN A 322 -0.52 -5.63 0.40
CA ASN A 322 -0.62 -7.07 0.14
C ASN A 322 -1.50 -7.74 1.20
N GLY A 323 -1.73 -9.03 1.03
CA GLY A 323 -2.43 -9.84 2.00
C GLY A 323 -1.69 -10.02 3.32
N PRO A 324 -2.34 -10.61 4.34
CA PRO A 324 -1.85 -10.67 5.70
C PRO A 324 -0.75 -11.71 5.89
N VAL A 325 -0.01 -11.55 7.00
CA VAL A 325 0.94 -12.53 7.49
C VAL A 325 0.85 -12.62 9.03
N LEU A 326 0.96 -13.82 9.57
CA LEU A 326 1.04 -14.04 11.02
C LEU A 326 2.50 -14.08 11.47
N ASN A 327 3.28 -15.01 10.97
CA ASN A 327 4.70 -15.12 11.27
C ASN A 327 5.54 -14.48 10.15
N ASP A 328 6.25 -13.42 10.50
CA ASP A 328 7.14 -12.70 9.57
C ASP A 328 8.48 -12.34 10.26
N GLY A 329 9.02 -13.27 11.04
CA GLY A 329 10.37 -13.20 11.59
C GLY A 329 10.50 -12.79 13.05
N TYR A 330 9.39 -12.45 13.74
CA TYR A 330 9.39 -12.17 15.18
C TYR A 330 8.54 -13.16 15.97
N LYS A 331 8.88 -13.36 17.24
CA LYS A 331 8.12 -14.17 18.20
C LYS A 331 7.15 -13.27 18.99
N ASP A 332 6.16 -12.74 18.32
CA ASP A 332 5.14 -11.85 18.90
C ASP A 332 3.83 -12.58 19.27
N GLY A 333 3.79 -13.90 19.09
CA GLY A 333 2.64 -14.73 19.42
C GLY A 333 1.49 -14.64 18.42
N ALA A 334 1.66 -13.98 17.26
CA ALA A 334 0.58 -13.78 16.30
C ALA A 334 -0.06 -15.08 15.80
N PRO A 335 0.70 -16.16 15.48
CA PRO A 335 0.09 -17.43 15.09
C PRO A 335 -0.74 -18.09 16.20
N GLU A 336 -0.22 -18.09 17.43
CA GLU A 336 -0.83 -18.74 18.59
C GLU A 336 -2.08 -17.97 19.11
N LEU A 337 -2.04 -16.64 19.00
CA LEU A 337 -3.09 -15.75 19.51
C LEU A 337 -4.18 -15.46 18.47
N ALA A 338 -3.99 -15.85 17.23
CA ALA A 338 -5.01 -15.68 16.18
C ALA A 338 -6.31 -16.45 16.51
N GLY A 339 -6.21 -17.61 17.17
CA GLY A 339 -7.37 -18.43 17.50
C GLY A 339 -8.15 -18.81 16.21
N ASP A 340 -9.45 -18.55 16.21
CA ASP A 340 -10.32 -18.78 15.05
C ASP A 340 -10.35 -17.61 14.05
N HIS A 341 -9.58 -16.56 14.27
CA HIS A 341 -9.50 -15.44 13.35
C HIS A 341 -8.80 -15.86 12.05
N LEU A 342 -9.39 -15.47 10.94
CA LEU A 342 -8.89 -15.73 9.59
C LEU A 342 -8.45 -14.42 8.96
N PRO A 343 -7.16 -14.03 9.05
CA PRO A 343 -6.71 -12.73 8.57
C PRO A 343 -7.00 -12.47 7.09
N ALA A 344 -6.93 -13.52 6.25
CA ALA A 344 -7.29 -13.43 4.83
C ALA A 344 -8.81 -13.62 4.57
N GLY A 345 -9.67 -13.72 5.60
CA GLY A 345 -11.11 -13.88 5.42
C GLY A 345 -11.51 -15.25 4.83
N GLY A 346 -10.74 -16.29 5.10
CA GLY A 346 -10.95 -17.65 4.58
C GLY A 346 -10.41 -17.88 3.17
N LEU A 347 -9.73 -16.89 2.58
CA LEU A 347 -8.97 -17.06 1.35
C LEU A 347 -7.69 -17.84 1.65
N ARG A 348 -7.22 -18.66 0.69
CA ARG A 348 -5.97 -19.40 0.83
C ARG A 348 -4.76 -18.49 0.64
N GLY A 349 -3.70 -18.76 1.39
CA GLY A 349 -2.45 -17.99 1.35
C GLY A 349 -2.53 -16.67 2.12
N GLY A 350 -1.61 -15.79 1.81
CA GLY A 350 -1.40 -14.47 2.40
C GLY A 350 -0.17 -13.85 1.79
N LYS A 351 0.51 -12.94 2.49
CA LYS A 351 1.79 -12.37 2.05
C LYS A 351 2.72 -13.45 1.49
N TYR A 352 3.44 -13.16 0.41
CA TYR A 352 4.32 -14.06 -0.35
C TYR A 352 3.62 -15.12 -1.22
N SER A 353 2.32 -15.30 -1.10
CA SER A 353 1.59 -16.37 -1.76
C SER A 353 0.97 -15.96 -3.09
N LEU A 354 1.03 -16.86 -4.09
CA LEU A 354 0.25 -16.74 -5.34
C LEU A 354 -1.22 -17.11 -5.17
N PHE A 355 -1.60 -17.78 -4.08
CA PHE A 355 -3.01 -18.01 -3.79
C PHE A 355 -3.72 -16.68 -3.49
N ASP A 356 -5.02 -16.66 -3.66
CA ASP A 356 -5.87 -15.48 -3.67
C ASP A 356 -5.63 -14.55 -2.47
N GLY A 357 -5.44 -15.10 -1.26
CA GLY A 357 -5.18 -14.33 -0.05
C GLY A 357 -3.90 -13.50 -0.06
N GLY A 358 -2.99 -13.71 -1.01
CA GLY A 358 -1.76 -12.92 -1.13
C GLY A 358 -1.98 -11.53 -1.69
N THR A 359 -2.94 -11.37 -2.59
CA THR A 359 -3.19 -10.12 -3.33
C THR A 359 -4.63 -9.61 -3.20
N HIS A 360 -5.53 -10.40 -2.67
CA HIS A 360 -6.91 -10.00 -2.40
C HIS A 360 -6.96 -9.20 -1.09
N ILE A 361 -7.12 -7.89 -1.21
CA ILE A 361 -6.92 -6.92 -0.14
C ILE A 361 -8.20 -6.10 0.13
N PRO A 362 -8.33 -5.49 1.33
CA PRO A 362 -9.36 -4.50 1.56
C PRO A 362 -9.22 -3.34 0.58
N LEU A 363 -10.33 -2.91 -0.03
CA LEU A 363 -10.34 -1.72 -0.88
C LEU A 363 -11.66 -0.99 -0.75
N PHE A 364 -11.58 0.28 -0.33
CA PHE A 364 -12.72 1.17 -0.16
C PHE A 364 -12.47 2.49 -0.89
N VAL A 365 -13.52 3.06 -1.48
CA VAL A 365 -13.49 4.39 -2.07
C VAL A 365 -14.61 5.21 -1.44
N TYR A 366 -14.23 6.26 -0.72
CA TYR A 366 -15.13 7.08 0.07
C TYR A 366 -15.03 8.56 -0.34
N TRP A 367 -16.19 9.17 -0.59
CA TRP A 367 -16.29 10.61 -0.77
C TRP A 367 -17.64 11.07 -0.24
N LYS A 368 -17.62 11.68 0.93
CA LYS A 368 -18.83 12.05 1.66
C LYS A 368 -19.76 12.93 0.82
N GLY A 369 -21.01 12.49 0.65
CA GLY A 369 -22.03 13.23 -0.10
C GLY A 369 -21.88 13.20 -1.62
N LYS A 370 -20.85 12.54 -2.16
CA LYS A 370 -20.62 12.38 -3.60
C LYS A 370 -20.75 10.93 -4.07
N ILE A 371 -20.22 9.99 -3.30
CA ILE A 371 -20.35 8.56 -3.55
C ILE A 371 -21.46 8.01 -2.66
N GLN A 372 -22.37 7.22 -3.24
CA GLN A 372 -23.39 6.51 -2.47
C GLN A 372 -22.83 5.19 -1.93
N PRO A 373 -23.20 4.80 -0.71
CA PRO A 373 -22.79 3.52 -0.16
C PRO A 373 -23.22 2.34 -1.02
N VAL A 374 -22.29 1.49 -1.41
CA VAL A 374 -22.56 0.27 -2.19
C VAL A 374 -21.50 -0.79 -1.93
N VAL A 375 -21.92 -2.05 -1.88
CA VAL A 375 -21.03 -3.21 -1.95
C VAL A 375 -20.90 -3.60 -3.42
N SER A 376 -19.65 -3.69 -3.92
CA SER A 376 -19.36 -3.95 -5.33
C SER A 376 -18.59 -5.25 -5.49
N ASP A 377 -19.06 -6.10 -6.40
CA ASP A 377 -18.36 -7.33 -6.83
C ASP A 377 -17.41 -7.08 -8.02
N ALA A 378 -17.26 -5.84 -8.48
CA ALA A 378 -16.35 -5.49 -9.55
C ALA A 378 -14.91 -5.90 -9.21
N LEU A 379 -14.22 -6.53 -10.16
CA LEU A 379 -12.80 -6.82 -10.06
C LEU A 379 -12.03 -5.52 -10.30
N VAL A 380 -11.42 -4.99 -9.26
CA VAL A 380 -10.61 -3.76 -9.30
C VAL A 380 -9.20 -4.01 -8.78
N CYS A 381 -8.24 -3.29 -9.31
CA CYS A 381 -6.85 -3.42 -8.90
C CYS A 381 -6.25 -2.05 -8.60
N GLN A 382 -5.35 -1.99 -7.62
CA GLN A 382 -4.68 -0.75 -7.23
C GLN A 382 -3.93 -0.07 -8.38
N VAL A 383 -3.42 -0.83 -9.34
CA VAL A 383 -2.74 -0.28 -10.52
C VAL A 383 -3.62 0.69 -11.31
N ASP A 384 -4.96 0.52 -11.24
CA ASP A 384 -5.95 1.33 -11.96
C ASP A 384 -6.28 2.66 -11.28
N ILE A 385 -5.81 2.88 -10.07
CA ILE A 385 -6.01 4.13 -9.34
C ILE A 385 -5.44 5.31 -10.12
N LEU A 386 -4.25 5.16 -10.73
CA LEU A 386 -3.62 6.22 -11.48
C LEU A 386 -4.49 6.70 -12.66
N ALA A 387 -4.91 5.81 -13.56
CA ALA A 387 -5.69 6.18 -14.73
C ALA A 387 -7.12 6.63 -14.36
N SER A 388 -7.71 6.04 -13.32
CA SER A 388 -9.04 6.44 -12.83
C SER A 388 -9.02 7.82 -12.19
N LEU A 389 -8.02 8.14 -11.37
CA LEU A 389 -7.83 9.50 -10.86
C LEU A 389 -7.48 10.48 -11.98
N GLY A 390 -6.64 10.07 -12.94
CA GLY A 390 -6.34 10.86 -14.14
C GLY A 390 -7.60 11.26 -14.90
N SER A 391 -8.53 10.32 -15.10
CA SER A 391 -9.83 10.60 -15.72
C SER A 391 -10.65 11.59 -14.90
N MET A 392 -10.69 11.44 -13.56
CA MET A 392 -11.42 12.34 -12.66
C MET A 392 -10.93 13.81 -12.75
N ILE A 393 -9.62 13.98 -12.89
CA ILE A 393 -9.00 15.32 -12.89
C ILE A 393 -8.67 15.83 -14.31
N HIS A 394 -9.08 15.09 -15.35
CA HIS A 394 -8.82 15.38 -16.76
C HIS A 394 -7.32 15.51 -17.08
N ALA A 395 -6.50 14.62 -16.53
CA ALA A 395 -5.08 14.56 -16.80
C ALA A 395 -4.78 13.91 -18.16
N ASP A 396 -3.75 14.40 -18.85
CA ASP A 396 -3.18 13.72 -20.00
C ASP A 396 -2.33 12.56 -19.53
N LEU A 397 -2.65 11.35 -19.98
CA LEU A 397 -1.94 10.12 -19.62
C LEU A 397 -1.05 9.67 -20.78
N PRO A 398 0.18 9.21 -20.52
CA PRO A 398 1.02 8.63 -21.56
C PRO A 398 0.45 7.29 -22.03
N GLU A 399 0.78 6.91 -23.26
CA GLU A 399 0.52 5.57 -23.77
C GLU A 399 1.39 4.53 -23.06
N GLY A 400 0.92 3.28 -23.05
CA GLY A 400 1.68 2.13 -22.53
C GLY A 400 1.60 1.90 -21.03
N LEU A 401 0.72 2.62 -20.30
CA LEU A 401 0.41 2.29 -18.92
C LEU A 401 -0.37 0.97 -18.84
N ASP A 402 -0.12 0.19 -17.79
CA ASP A 402 -0.96 -0.98 -17.44
C ASP A 402 -2.22 -0.56 -16.67
N SER A 403 -2.19 0.63 -16.10
CA SER A 403 -3.31 1.29 -15.44
C SER A 403 -4.42 1.60 -16.44
N GLN A 404 -5.65 1.22 -16.12
CA GLN A 404 -6.83 1.45 -16.93
C GLN A 404 -7.85 2.30 -16.17
N ASN A 405 -8.65 3.06 -16.91
CA ASN A 405 -9.68 3.90 -16.29
C ASN A 405 -10.93 3.08 -15.95
N TYR A 406 -11.21 2.97 -14.66
CA TYR A 406 -12.42 2.38 -14.10
C TYR A 406 -13.09 3.33 -13.09
N LEU A 407 -13.04 4.63 -13.35
CA LEU A 407 -13.58 5.65 -12.44
C LEU A 407 -15.03 5.39 -12.04
N ASP A 408 -15.88 4.99 -12.97
CA ASP A 408 -17.28 4.74 -12.68
C ASP A 408 -17.49 3.51 -11.79
N ALA A 409 -16.65 2.47 -11.92
CA ALA A 409 -16.63 1.35 -10.97
C ALA A 409 -16.09 1.79 -9.60
N PHE A 410 -15.00 2.58 -9.56
CA PHE A 410 -14.48 3.14 -8.30
C PHE A 410 -15.49 4.05 -7.58
N PHE A 411 -16.39 4.67 -8.32
CA PHE A 411 -17.47 5.50 -7.75
C PHE A 411 -18.77 4.71 -7.50
N GLY A 412 -18.75 3.40 -7.72
CA GLY A 412 -19.90 2.52 -7.48
C GLY A 412 -21.05 2.67 -8.47
N LYS A 413 -20.84 3.36 -9.59
CA LYS A 413 -21.83 3.54 -10.66
C LYS A 413 -21.93 2.31 -11.57
N GLU A 414 -20.84 1.56 -11.69
CA GLU A 414 -20.75 0.32 -12.45
C GLU A 414 -20.31 -0.85 -11.56
N GLN A 415 -20.85 -2.04 -11.83
CA GLN A 415 -20.52 -3.29 -11.11
C GLN A 415 -19.50 -4.13 -11.88
N THR A 416 -18.92 -3.59 -12.95
CA THR A 416 -17.91 -4.24 -13.79
C THR A 416 -16.72 -3.31 -13.97
N ALA A 417 -15.51 -3.89 -13.93
CA ALA A 417 -14.26 -3.18 -14.18
C ALA A 417 -13.31 -4.08 -14.97
N ARG A 418 -12.18 -4.50 -14.40
CA ARG A 418 -11.25 -5.40 -15.06
C ARG A 418 -11.88 -6.76 -15.39
N LYS A 419 -11.55 -7.29 -16.56
CA LYS A 419 -11.83 -8.69 -16.90
C LYS A 419 -10.79 -9.61 -16.28
N ASP A 420 -9.54 -9.16 -16.26
CA ASP A 420 -8.38 -9.92 -15.87
C ASP A 420 -7.29 -9.06 -15.23
N VAL A 421 -6.40 -9.71 -14.49
CA VAL A 421 -5.23 -9.11 -13.86
C VAL A 421 -4.13 -10.16 -13.69
N VAL A 422 -2.89 -9.77 -13.97
CA VAL A 422 -1.71 -10.57 -13.60
C VAL A 422 -1.33 -10.22 -12.17
N LEU A 423 -1.31 -11.24 -11.31
CA LEU A 423 -0.92 -11.16 -9.90
C LEU A 423 0.50 -11.69 -9.74
N GLU A 424 1.27 -11.11 -8.85
CA GLU A 424 2.68 -11.45 -8.65
C GLU A 424 2.96 -11.79 -7.18
N ALA A 425 3.91 -12.67 -6.93
CA ALA A 425 4.47 -12.97 -5.61
C ALA A 425 5.95 -13.34 -5.75
N GLN A 426 6.86 -12.41 -5.42
CA GLN A 426 8.31 -12.61 -5.48
C GLN A 426 8.78 -13.18 -6.84
N GLY A 427 8.38 -12.54 -7.94
CA GLY A 427 8.72 -12.94 -9.31
C GLY A 427 7.89 -14.07 -9.90
N ARG A 428 7.04 -14.73 -9.11
CA ARG A 428 6.06 -15.70 -9.59
C ARG A 428 4.77 -14.99 -9.99
N MET A 429 4.07 -15.51 -10.99
CA MET A 429 2.87 -14.88 -11.53
C MET A 429 1.71 -15.83 -11.57
N ALA A 430 0.51 -15.29 -11.38
CA ALA A 430 -0.77 -15.96 -11.59
C ALA A 430 -1.67 -15.05 -12.44
N TYR A 431 -2.68 -15.61 -13.07
CA TYR A 431 -3.60 -14.88 -13.93
C TYR A 431 -5.02 -15.06 -13.44
N ARG A 432 -5.63 -13.97 -12.98
CA ARG A 432 -7.04 -13.95 -12.65
C ARG A 432 -7.84 -13.42 -13.84
N SER A 433 -8.89 -14.17 -14.22
CA SER A 433 -9.87 -13.77 -15.23
C SER A 433 -11.27 -14.12 -14.75
N GLY A 434 -12.09 -13.10 -14.50
CA GLY A 434 -13.40 -13.26 -13.89
C GLY A 434 -13.32 -13.99 -12.54
N ASP A 435 -14.02 -15.12 -12.41
CA ASP A 435 -14.04 -15.94 -11.19
C ASP A 435 -12.89 -16.98 -11.13
N TRP A 436 -12.00 -17.01 -12.12
CA TRP A 436 -10.95 -18.04 -12.24
C TRP A 436 -9.56 -17.48 -12.00
N ILE A 437 -8.75 -18.23 -11.25
CA ILE A 437 -7.31 -17.99 -11.12
C ILE A 437 -6.57 -19.17 -11.74
N MET A 438 -5.72 -18.88 -12.73
CA MET A 438 -4.77 -19.80 -13.33
C MET A 438 -3.39 -19.53 -12.75
N MET A 439 -2.74 -20.58 -12.24
CA MET A 439 -1.39 -20.55 -11.70
C MET A 439 -0.49 -21.44 -12.55
N PRO A 440 0.53 -20.89 -13.23
CA PRO A 440 1.53 -21.68 -13.92
C PRO A 440 2.36 -22.52 -12.94
N PRO A 441 2.99 -23.61 -13.40
CA PRO A 441 3.87 -24.39 -12.55
C PRO A 441 5.14 -23.63 -12.18
N TYR A 442 5.53 -23.71 -10.90
CA TYR A 442 6.78 -23.21 -10.38
C TYR A 442 7.52 -24.29 -9.62
N LYS A 443 8.86 -24.30 -9.77
CA LYS A 443 9.75 -25.10 -8.94
C LYS A 443 10.06 -24.32 -7.66
N GLY A 444 10.17 -25.01 -6.54
CA GLY A 444 10.50 -24.41 -5.24
C GLY A 444 9.75 -25.06 -4.09
N SER A 445 9.99 -24.55 -2.90
CA SER A 445 9.34 -25.02 -1.68
C SER A 445 7.86 -24.64 -1.67
N GLU A 446 7.01 -25.47 -1.06
CA GLU A 446 5.59 -25.12 -0.83
C GLU A 446 5.44 -23.97 0.14
N ARG A 447 6.37 -23.84 1.09
CA ARG A 447 6.38 -22.84 2.15
C ARG A 447 7.75 -22.19 2.28
N ASN A 448 7.76 -20.92 2.69
CA ASN A 448 8.98 -20.21 3.03
C ASN A 448 9.51 -20.59 4.44
N LEU A 449 10.62 -19.99 4.86
CA LEU A 449 11.26 -20.24 6.16
C LEU A 449 10.37 -19.90 7.37
N THR A 450 9.42 -18.99 7.22
CA THR A 450 8.47 -18.60 8.28
C THR A 450 7.16 -19.41 8.23
N GLY A 451 7.09 -20.43 7.35
CA GLY A 451 5.96 -21.36 7.25
C GLY A 451 4.81 -20.85 6.38
N ASN A 452 4.94 -19.68 5.74
CA ASN A 452 3.92 -19.13 4.88
C ASN A 452 3.85 -19.90 3.55
N GLU A 453 2.63 -20.23 3.10
CA GLU A 453 2.39 -20.94 1.85
C GLU A 453 2.69 -20.06 0.65
N LEU A 454 3.47 -20.56 -0.32
CA LEU A 454 3.96 -19.76 -1.46
C LEU A 454 3.12 -19.90 -2.72
N GLY A 455 2.36 -20.99 -2.86
CA GLY A 455 1.61 -21.29 -4.09
C GLY A 455 2.48 -21.86 -5.21
N ASN A 456 3.63 -22.46 -4.88
CA ASN A 456 4.44 -23.21 -5.83
C ASN A 456 3.75 -24.55 -6.14
N LEU A 457 3.17 -24.63 -7.32
CA LEU A 457 2.55 -25.86 -7.82
C LEU A 457 3.45 -26.51 -8.87
N GLY A 458 3.62 -27.83 -8.79
CA GLY A 458 4.41 -28.59 -9.77
C GLY A 458 3.72 -28.77 -11.13
N GLU A 459 2.46 -28.39 -11.22
CA GLU A 459 1.60 -28.44 -12.40
C GLU A 459 0.73 -27.19 -12.48
N TYR A 460 -0.02 -27.01 -13.57
CA TYR A 460 -0.96 -25.90 -13.67
C TYR A 460 -2.08 -26.02 -12.63
N GLY A 461 -2.31 -24.93 -11.91
CA GLY A 461 -3.47 -24.75 -11.06
C GLY A 461 -4.56 -23.96 -11.80
N LEU A 462 -5.82 -24.39 -11.64
CA LEU A 462 -6.98 -23.66 -12.11
C LEU A 462 -8.07 -23.71 -11.04
N PHE A 463 -8.37 -22.57 -10.45
CA PHE A 463 -9.28 -22.48 -9.30
C PHE A 463 -10.42 -21.51 -9.59
N ASN A 464 -11.67 -21.92 -9.27
CA ASN A 464 -12.82 -21.03 -9.28
C ASN A 464 -12.97 -20.37 -7.90
N VAL A 465 -12.47 -19.17 -7.72
CA VAL A 465 -12.42 -18.51 -6.39
C VAL A 465 -13.77 -18.02 -5.89
N LYS A 466 -14.80 -18.03 -6.71
CA LYS A 466 -16.18 -17.75 -6.29
C LYS A 466 -16.84 -19.01 -5.68
N ALA A 467 -16.64 -20.15 -6.30
CA ALA A 467 -17.17 -21.44 -5.84
C ALA A 467 -16.32 -22.09 -4.74
N ASP A 468 -15.00 -21.89 -4.81
CA ASP A 468 -14.00 -22.46 -3.89
C ASP A 468 -13.02 -21.36 -3.44
N ARG A 469 -13.45 -20.53 -2.47
CA ARG A 469 -12.63 -19.46 -1.89
C ARG A 469 -11.33 -19.95 -1.26
N THR A 470 -11.28 -21.20 -0.86
CA THR A 470 -10.12 -21.83 -0.22
C THR A 470 -9.16 -22.46 -1.22
N GLN A 471 -9.46 -22.42 -2.51
CA GLN A 471 -8.63 -22.95 -3.60
C GLN A 471 -8.12 -24.38 -3.32
N GLN A 472 -9.04 -25.28 -2.89
CA GLN A 472 -8.73 -26.68 -2.61
C GLN A 472 -8.93 -27.57 -3.83
N GLN A 473 -9.74 -27.14 -4.80
CA GLN A 473 -10.13 -27.93 -5.96
C GLN A 473 -9.44 -27.41 -7.22
N ASN A 474 -8.32 -28.07 -7.58
CA ASN A 474 -7.67 -27.78 -8.85
C ASN A 474 -8.49 -28.37 -10.00
N MET A 475 -9.07 -27.51 -10.82
CA MET A 475 -9.95 -27.85 -11.94
C MET A 475 -9.22 -27.97 -13.29
N ALA A 476 -7.88 -27.92 -13.30
CA ALA A 476 -7.08 -27.89 -14.54
C ALA A 476 -7.36 -29.09 -15.46
N VAL A 477 -7.54 -30.28 -14.88
CA VAL A 477 -7.85 -31.52 -15.64
C VAL A 477 -9.31 -31.55 -16.11
N GLN A 478 -10.24 -30.99 -15.32
CA GLN A 478 -11.68 -30.99 -15.62
C GLN A 478 -12.08 -29.91 -16.60
N GLN A 479 -11.27 -28.84 -16.74
CA GLN A 479 -11.55 -27.68 -17.56
C GLN A 479 -10.39 -27.36 -18.54
N PRO A 480 -9.99 -28.31 -19.42
CA PRO A 480 -8.80 -28.16 -20.24
C PRO A 480 -8.93 -27.02 -21.26
N GLU A 481 -10.10 -26.82 -21.86
CA GLU A 481 -10.33 -25.75 -22.85
C GLU A 481 -10.24 -24.37 -22.19
N LEU A 482 -10.79 -24.20 -20.98
CA LEU A 482 -10.68 -22.96 -20.21
C LEU A 482 -9.24 -22.71 -19.81
N LEU A 483 -8.53 -23.75 -19.31
CA LEU A 483 -7.11 -23.64 -18.96
C LEU A 483 -6.28 -23.17 -20.17
N ASP A 484 -6.47 -23.75 -21.35
CA ASP A 484 -5.72 -23.37 -22.56
C ASP A 484 -6.04 -21.93 -22.99
N SER A 485 -7.29 -21.49 -22.88
CA SER A 485 -7.66 -20.11 -23.16
C SER A 485 -6.98 -19.13 -22.19
N LEU A 486 -6.99 -19.42 -20.88
CA LEU A 486 -6.35 -18.57 -19.87
C LEU A 486 -4.83 -18.54 -20.01
N LYS A 487 -4.20 -19.68 -20.40
CA LYS A 487 -2.77 -19.75 -20.71
C LYS A 487 -2.41 -18.82 -21.89
N GLN A 488 -3.21 -18.88 -22.98
CA GLN A 488 -2.99 -18.03 -24.13
C GLN A 488 -3.05 -16.53 -23.75
N ASN A 489 -4.06 -16.13 -23.01
CA ASN A 489 -4.22 -14.75 -22.53
C ASN A 489 -3.06 -14.34 -21.61
N PHE A 490 -2.72 -15.17 -20.64
CA PHE A 490 -1.61 -14.95 -19.73
C PHE A 490 -0.29 -14.73 -20.45
N PHE A 491 0.09 -15.66 -21.37
CA PHE A 491 1.35 -15.55 -22.09
C PHE A 491 1.39 -14.38 -23.08
N ALA A 492 0.24 -13.96 -23.60
CA ALA A 492 0.15 -12.75 -24.40
C ALA A 492 0.36 -11.49 -23.55
N GLU A 493 -0.17 -11.46 -22.32
CA GLU A 493 -0.02 -10.33 -21.40
C GLU A 493 1.40 -10.20 -20.85
N VAL A 494 1.99 -11.33 -20.41
CA VAL A 494 3.32 -11.30 -19.77
C VAL A 494 4.48 -11.26 -20.78
N ASP A 495 4.24 -11.50 -22.05
CA ASP A 495 5.16 -11.33 -23.19
C ASP A 495 6.64 -11.67 -22.87
N GLY A 496 6.89 -12.91 -22.46
CA GLY A 496 8.24 -13.41 -22.17
C GLY A 496 8.82 -13.06 -20.79
N TYR A 497 8.07 -12.37 -19.92
CA TYR A 497 8.51 -12.13 -18.53
C TYR A 497 8.38 -13.38 -17.63
N TYR A 498 7.51 -14.32 -17.98
CA TYR A 498 7.34 -15.56 -17.19
C TYR A 498 8.63 -16.38 -17.13
N ARG A 499 8.96 -16.87 -15.94
CA ARG A 499 10.03 -17.84 -15.66
C ARG A 499 9.48 -18.92 -14.74
N SER A 500 9.70 -20.18 -15.08
CA SER A 500 9.26 -21.32 -14.26
C SER A 500 10.14 -21.57 -13.02
N GLU A 501 11.33 -21.00 -13.01
CA GLU A 501 12.27 -21.04 -11.89
C GLU A 501 12.46 -19.61 -11.41
N VAL A 502 12.19 -19.36 -10.14
CA VAL A 502 12.36 -18.08 -9.47
C VAL A 502 13.23 -18.33 -8.26
N GLU A 503 14.27 -17.52 -8.10
CA GLU A 503 15.10 -17.54 -6.90
C GLU A 503 14.28 -17.04 -5.72
N GLU A 504 14.19 -17.84 -4.65
CA GLU A 504 13.61 -17.37 -3.39
C GLU A 504 14.53 -16.29 -2.82
N GLU A 505 13.98 -15.10 -2.60
CA GLU A 505 14.72 -14.05 -1.92
C GLU A 505 14.90 -14.44 -0.45
N PRO A 506 16.13 -14.49 0.06
CA PRO A 506 16.35 -14.76 1.47
C PRO A 506 15.72 -13.62 2.29
N LEU A 507 15.08 -13.98 3.41
CA LEU A 507 14.68 -13.03 4.44
C LEU A 507 15.94 -12.38 5.04
N LYS A 508 16.38 -11.29 4.45
CA LYS A 508 17.55 -10.51 4.87
C LYS A 508 17.14 -9.08 5.19
#